data_8bd70b91602d58baeb2a40f7c0e1e69e
#
_entry.id   8bd70b91602d58baeb2a40f7c0e1e69e
#
_cell.length_a   1.000
_cell.length_b   1.000
_cell.length_c   1.000
_cell.angle_alpha   90.00
_cell.angle_beta   90.00
_cell.angle_gamma   90.00
#
_symmetry.space_group_name_H-M   'P 1'
#
loop_
_entity.id
_entity.type
_entity.pdbx_description
1 polymer ?
#
loop_
_entity_poly.entity_id
_entity_poly.type
_entity_poly.pdbx_seq_one_letter_code
_entity_poly.pdbx_strand_id
1 'polypeptide(L)'
;SMPSEFGTVAKAYIEKPSITDNQVSTIESLNLFILSQNSEGQFALANDTLKKNLRTYLSQNRMIGDNIEIRDAFIINISIDFEIVVLPNFNNSEVILSCIESLQSYFSRDNWQLNEPILVRDLFVRLDQITGVQTVKNVFIKNKVGIPLGYSQYAYDIEAATQNGVIYPSLDPSIFEVKYLNN
;
A
#
# COMPACT_ATOMS: atom_id res chain seq x y z
N SER A 1 16.29 -12.45 6.79
CA SER A 1 14.87 -12.30 7.24
C SER A 1 14.80 -12.51 8.73
N MET A 2 13.97 -11.75 9.42
CA MET A 2 13.75 -11.92 10.86
C MET A 2 13.02 -13.26 11.10
N PRO A 3 13.46 -14.09 12.08
CA PRO A 3 12.77 -15.33 12.43
C PRO A 3 11.32 -15.08 12.84
N SER A 4 10.41 -16.00 12.49
CA SER A 4 8.96 -15.86 12.73
C SER A 4 8.59 -15.76 14.22
N GLU A 5 9.44 -16.26 15.12
CA GLU A 5 9.28 -16.15 16.58
C GLU A 5 9.27 -14.69 17.08
N PHE A 6 9.85 -13.75 16.32
CA PHE A 6 9.85 -12.32 16.63
C PHE A 6 8.66 -11.57 16.04
N GLY A 7 7.77 -12.24 15.30
CA GLY A 7 6.64 -11.67 14.59
C GLY A 7 6.92 -11.44 13.11
N THR A 8 5.90 -11.06 12.35
CA THR A 8 6.00 -10.89 10.90
C THR A 8 5.92 -9.42 10.51
N VAL A 9 6.96 -8.93 9.87
CA VAL A 9 6.97 -7.62 9.19
C VAL A 9 6.57 -7.84 7.74
N ALA A 10 5.47 -7.25 7.31
CA ALA A 10 4.95 -7.38 5.96
C ALA A 10 5.70 -6.48 4.98
N LYS A 11 5.92 -5.22 5.36
CA LYS A 11 6.67 -4.22 4.59
C LYS A 11 7.56 -3.41 5.52
N ALA A 12 8.70 -2.98 4.99
CA ALA A 12 9.64 -2.09 5.67
C ALA A 12 10.20 -1.06 4.69
N TYR A 13 10.39 0.16 5.17
CA TYR A 13 11.00 1.25 4.43
C TYR A 13 11.93 2.05 5.34
N ILE A 14 13.13 2.34 4.86
CA ILE A 14 14.12 3.10 5.61
C ILE A 14 14.25 4.49 5.00
N GLU A 15 14.07 5.50 5.83
CA GLU A 15 14.25 6.88 5.47
C GLU A 15 15.38 7.50 6.31
N LYS A 16 16.29 8.19 5.61
CA LYS A 16 17.25 9.06 6.29
C LYS A 16 16.57 10.39 6.60
N PRO A 17 16.67 10.90 7.86
CA PRO A 17 16.16 12.23 8.15
C PRO A 17 16.86 13.23 7.23
N SER A 18 16.08 14.07 6.55
CA SER A 18 16.61 15.19 5.79
C SER A 18 17.22 16.20 6.77
N ILE A 19 18.48 16.50 6.61
CA ILE A 19 19.18 17.53 7.38
C ILE A 19 18.64 18.88 6.89
N THR A 20 17.56 19.33 7.49
CA THR A 20 17.09 20.71 7.39
C THR A 20 17.61 21.44 8.61
N ASP A 21 18.52 22.36 8.34
CA ASP A 21 19.09 23.35 9.26
C ASP A 21 20.41 22.99 9.97
N ASN A 22 21.28 23.96 9.89
CA ASN A 22 22.66 24.16 10.37
C ASN A 22 22.98 23.72 11.84
N GLN A 23 22.37 22.68 12.35
CA GLN A 23 22.80 22.06 13.60
C GLN A 23 23.50 20.74 13.30
N VAL A 24 24.78 20.73 13.52
CA VAL A 24 25.65 19.55 13.55
C VAL A 24 25.17 18.66 14.71
N SER A 25 24.12 17.91 14.52
CA SER A 25 23.79 16.80 15.40
C SER A 25 24.47 15.56 14.87
N THR A 26 25.52 15.15 15.54
CA THR A 26 26.39 14.01 15.25
C THR A 26 25.74 12.64 15.42
N ILE A 27 24.41 12.55 15.45
CA ILE A 27 23.68 11.30 15.59
C ILE A 27 22.73 11.18 14.40
N GLU A 28 23.15 10.47 13.35
CA GLU A 28 22.26 10.09 12.26
C GLU A 28 21.26 9.04 12.79
N SER A 29 20.06 9.48 13.17
CA SER A 29 18.96 8.56 13.46
C SER A 29 18.35 8.10 12.12
N LEU A 30 18.11 6.79 12.00
CA LEU A 30 17.39 6.22 10.86
C LEU A 30 15.93 5.98 11.25
N ASN A 31 15.00 6.44 10.43
CA ASN A 31 13.59 6.08 10.58
C ASN A 31 13.32 4.78 9.81
N LEU A 32 12.89 3.75 10.52
CA LEU A 32 12.43 2.50 9.95
C LEU A 32 10.90 2.45 10.05
N PHE A 33 10.24 2.63 8.91
CA PHE A 33 8.80 2.49 8.80
C PHE A 33 8.42 1.05 8.50
N ILE A 34 7.46 0.51 9.25
CA ILE A 34 7.04 -0.89 9.12
C ILE A 34 5.52 -1.01 9.04
N LEU A 35 5.09 -2.10 8.43
CA LEU A 35 3.73 -2.60 8.48
C LEU A 35 3.74 -4.08 8.81
N SER A 36 2.77 -4.50 9.60
CA SER A 36 2.46 -5.89 9.92
C SER A 36 1.33 -6.42 9.04
N GLN A 37 0.96 -7.66 9.26
CA GLN A 37 -0.23 -8.30 8.68
C GLN A 37 -1.16 -8.77 9.79
N ASN A 38 -2.48 -8.66 9.57
CA ASN A 38 -3.47 -9.32 10.41
C ASN A 38 -3.65 -10.80 10.01
N SER A 39 -4.51 -11.53 10.71
CA SER A 39 -4.82 -12.94 10.43
C SER A 39 -5.46 -13.18 9.07
N GLU A 40 -6.09 -12.18 8.49
CA GLU A 40 -6.69 -12.21 7.14
C GLU A 40 -5.66 -11.85 6.07
N GLY A 41 -4.43 -11.55 6.50
CA GLY A 41 -3.34 -11.18 5.64
C GLY A 41 -3.43 -9.75 5.09
N GLN A 42 -4.27 -8.86 5.61
CA GLN A 42 -4.33 -7.44 5.26
C GLN A 42 -3.25 -6.66 6.01
N PHE A 43 -2.87 -5.50 5.49
CA PHE A 43 -1.93 -4.63 6.18
C PHE A 43 -2.52 -4.13 7.51
N ALA A 44 -1.69 -4.12 8.52
CA ALA A 44 -2.02 -3.67 9.87
C ALA A 44 -0.84 -2.90 10.47
N LEU A 45 -1.14 -2.04 11.44
CA LEU A 45 -0.11 -1.39 12.22
C LEU A 45 0.62 -2.41 13.10
N ALA A 46 1.92 -2.24 13.25
CA ALA A 46 2.72 -3.11 14.10
C ALA A 46 2.40 -2.85 15.59
N ASN A 47 2.18 -3.90 16.35
CA ASN A 47 2.04 -3.77 17.79
C ASN A 47 3.39 -3.46 18.47
N ASP A 48 3.35 -2.97 19.70
CA ASP A 48 4.56 -2.60 20.44
C ASP A 48 5.50 -3.78 20.69
N THR A 49 4.97 -4.99 20.83
CA THR A 49 5.77 -6.21 20.99
C THR A 49 6.60 -6.48 19.76
N LEU A 50 6.01 -6.41 18.57
CA LEU A 50 6.72 -6.58 17.30
C LEU A 50 7.82 -5.52 17.14
N LYS A 51 7.52 -4.25 17.43
CA LYS A 51 8.51 -3.16 17.36
C LYS A 51 9.67 -3.38 18.31
N LYS A 52 9.38 -3.83 19.54
CA LYS A 52 10.39 -4.15 20.54
C LYS A 52 11.27 -5.34 20.12
N ASN A 53 10.66 -6.42 19.62
CA ASN A 53 11.36 -7.58 19.12
C ASN A 53 12.25 -7.22 17.93
N LEU A 54 11.72 -6.43 16.99
CA LEU A 54 12.49 -5.96 15.83
C LEU A 54 13.69 -5.11 16.24
N ARG A 55 13.52 -4.21 17.21
CA ARG A 55 14.63 -3.41 17.78
C ARG A 55 15.71 -4.31 18.37
N THR A 56 15.31 -5.32 19.16
CA THR A 56 16.24 -6.31 19.76
C THR A 56 17.00 -7.07 18.67
N TYR A 57 16.29 -7.56 17.65
CA TYR A 57 16.89 -8.28 16.53
C TYR A 57 17.90 -7.43 15.76
N LEU A 58 17.57 -6.17 15.45
CA LEU A 58 18.47 -5.27 14.74
C LEU A 58 19.72 -4.93 15.57
N SER A 59 19.57 -4.73 16.88
CA SER A 59 20.69 -4.47 17.80
C SER A 59 21.63 -5.66 17.90
N GLN A 60 21.10 -6.88 17.97
CA GLN A 60 21.91 -8.11 18.06
C GLN A 60 22.73 -8.37 16.79
N ASN A 61 22.21 -8.03 15.65
CA ASN A 61 22.86 -8.28 14.36
C ASN A 61 23.80 -7.14 13.92
N ARG A 62 23.99 -6.11 14.73
CA ARG A 62 24.85 -4.94 14.46
C ARG A 62 24.64 -4.35 13.04
N MET A 63 23.44 -4.52 12.50
CA MET A 63 23.19 -4.12 11.13
C MET A 63 23.11 -2.61 10.96
N ILE A 64 22.90 -1.87 12.06
CA ILE A 64 22.69 -0.42 12.02
C ILE A 64 23.19 0.17 13.34
N GLY A 65 23.81 1.35 13.29
CA GLY A 65 24.27 2.10 14.48
C GLY A 65 23.17 2.48 15.46
N ASP A 66 23.54 3.06 16.57
CA ASP A 66 22.78 3.11 17.83
C ASP A 66 21.43 3.85 17.84
N ASN A 67 20.94 4.40 16.71
CA ASN A 67 19.75 5.26 16.72
C ASN A 67 18.77 4.91 15.58
N ILE A 68 18.00 3.81 15.78
CA ILE A 68 16.88 3.47 14.90
C ILE A 68 15.58 3.84 15.59
N GLU A 69 14.76 4.68 14.97
CA GLU A 69 13.40 4.91 15.37
C GLU A 69 12.47 4.05 14.50
N ILE A 70 11.73 3.14 15.14
CA ILE A 70 10.76 2.27 14.46
C ILE A 70 9.38 2.92 14.53
N ARG A 71 8.81 3.22 13.37
CA ARG A 71 7.51 3.87 13.20
C ARG A 71 6.58 3.02 12.35
N ASP A 72 5.28 3.26 12.45
CA ASP A 72 4.31 2.67 11.53
C ASP A 72 4.25 3.48 10.25
N ALA A 73 4.15 2.80 9.11
CA ALA A 73 3.76 3.44 7.87
C ALA A 73 2.24 3.60 7.80
N PHE A 74 1.75 4.53 6.97
CA PHE A 74 0.33 4.78 6.81
C PHE A 74 -0.29 3.83 5.79
N ILE A 75 -1.52 3.39 6.07
CA ILE A 75 -2.31 2.56 5.16
C ILE A 75 -3.41 3.43 4.56
N ILE A 76 -3.37 3.65 3.25
CA ILE A 76 -4.38 4.37 2.49
C ILE A 76 -5.30 3.32 1.85
N ASN A 77 -6.45 3.06 2.48
CA ASN A 77 -7.41 2.14 1.90
C ASN A 77 -8.15 2.81 0.74
N ILE A 78 -8.25 2.10 -0.37
CA ILE A 78 -8.91 2.59 -1.58
C ILE A 78 -9.94 1.59 -2.09
N SER A 79 -10.94 2.09 -2.80
CA SER A 79 -11.80 1.32 -3.69
C SER A 79 -11.58 1.74 -5.13
N ILE A 80 -11.79 0.80 -6.04
CA ILE A 80 -11.69 1.02 -7.47
C ILE A 80 -13.03 0.68 -8.09
N ASP A 81 -13.67 1.70 -8.66
CA ASP A 81 -14.88 1.55 -9.45
C ASP A 81 -14.48 1.68 -10.93
N PHE A 82 -15.01 0.84 -11.81
CA PHE A 82 -14.72 0.90 -13.23
C PHE A 82 -15.97 0.72 -14.09
N GLU A 83 -15.95 1.33 -15.26
CA GLU A 83 -16.99 1.20 -16.28
C GLU A 83 -16.39 0.64 -17.56
N ILE A 84 -16.93 -0.48 -18.02
CA ILE A 84 -16.48 -1.16 -19.24
C ILE A 84 -17.65 -1.38 -20.21
N VAL A 85 -17.32 -1.53 -21.48
CA VAL A 85 -18.21 -2.08 -22.49
C VAL A 85 -17.76 -3.49 -22.79
N VAL A 86 -18.68 -4.46 -22.68
CA VAL A 86 -18.41 -5.87 -22.96
C VAL A 86 -18.83 -6.19 -24.40
N LEU A 87 -18.04 -7.01 -25.08
CA LEU A 87 -18.37 -7.50 -26.43
C LEU A 87 -19.66 -8.34 -26.42
N PRO A 88 -20.52 -8.27 -27.46
CA PRO A 88 -21.84 -8.90 -27.47
C PRO A 88 -21.86 -10.42 -27.26
N ASN A 89 -20.78 -11.10 -27.57
CA ASN A 89 -20.67 -12.57 -27.49
C ASN A 89 -20.09 -13.09 -26.17
N PHE A 90 -19.88 -12.20 -25.19
CA PHE A 90 -19.31 -12.55 -23.89
C PHE A 90 -20.32 -12.39 -22.77
N ASN A 91 -20.16 -13.21 -21.72
CA ASN A 91 -20.96 -13.10 -20.50
C ASN A 91 -20.47 -11.92 -19.66
N ASN A 92 -21.32 -10.95 -19.42
CA ASN A 92 -20.97 -9.75 -18.65
C ASN A 92 -20.40 -10.08 -17.26
N SER A 93 -21.00 -11.04 -16.56
CA SER A 93 -20.57 -11.39 -15.19
C SER A 93 -19.18 -12.03 -15.16
N GLU A 94 -18.86 -12.86 -16.13
CA GLU A 94 -17.55 -13.51 -16.25
C GLU A 94 -16.46 -12.47 -16.59
N VAL A 95 -16.76 -11.55 -17.51
CA VAL A 95 -15.82 -10.48 -17.88
C VAL A 95 -15.57 -9.54 -16.69
N ILE A 96 -16.63 -9.16 -15.96
CA ILE A 96 -16.48 -8.32 -14.74
C ILE A 96 -15.63 -9.05 -13.69
N LEU A 97 -15.88 -10.34 -13.45
CA LEU A 97 -15.08 -11.12 -12.51
C LEU A 97 -13.60 -11.15 -12.90
N SER A 98 -13.29 -11.38 -14.18
CA SER A 98 -11.92 -11.35 -14.68
C SER A 98 -11.27 -9.97 -14.53
N CYS A 99 -12.01 -8.90 -14.69
CA CYS A 99 -11.54 -7.54 -14.41
C CYS A 99 -11.18 -7.36 -12.92
N ILE A 100 -12.05 -7.83 -12.01
CA ILE A 100 -11.82 -7.77 -10.56
C ILE A 100 -10.57 -8.56 -10.19
N GLU A 101 -10.44 -9.79 -10.66
CA GLU A 101 -9.27 -10.64 -10.41
C GLU A 101 -7.96 -10.00 -10.92
N SER A 102 -8.00 -9.37 -12.09
CA SER A 102 -6.85 -8.64 -12.64
C SER A 102 -6.44 -7.47 -11.76
N LEU A 103 -7.38 -6.69 -11.25
CA LEU A 103 -7.12 -5.59 -10.31
C LEU A 103 -6.62 -6.11 -8.96
N GLN A 104 -7.18 -7.22 -8.44
CA GLN A 104 -6.69 -7.86 -7.22
C GLN A 104 -5.23 -8.32 -7.36
N SER A 105 -4.89 -8.90 -8.49
CA SER A 105 -3.52 -9.31 -8.79
C SER A 105 -2.56 -8.11 -8.86
N TYR A 106 -2.99 -7.00 -9.44
CA TYR A 106 -2.19 -5.78 -9.53
C TYR A 106 -1.86 -5.19 -8.18
N PHE A 107 -2.86 -5.05 -7.31
CA PHE A 107 -2.69 -4.54 -5.95
C PHE A 107 -2.36 -5.63 -4.93
N SER A 108 -1.90 -6.80 -5.39
CA SER A 108 -1.51 -7.85 -4.46
C SER A 108 -0.37 -7.38 -3.57
N ARG A 109 -0.42 -7.77 -2.30
CA ARG A 109 0.54 -7.36 -1.28
C ARG A 109 1.97 -7.73 -1.59
N ASP A 110 2.17 -8.84 -2.29
CA ASP A 110 3.53 -9.28 -2.64
C ASP A 110 4.16 -8.35 -3.67
N ASN A 111 3.36 -7.82 -4.57
CA ASN A 111 3.81 -6.94 -5.65
C ASN A 111 3.84 -5.46 -5.25
N TRP A 112 2.90 -5.00 -4.39
CA TRP A 112 2.75 -3.58 -4.05
C TRP A 112 3.72 -3.12 -2.96
N GLN A 113 4.37 -1.98 -3.13
CA GLN A 113 5.40 -1.48 -2.21
C GLN A 113 4.98 -0.21 -1.47
N LEU A 114 5.68 0.09 -0.37
CA LEU A 114 5.57 1.38 0.30
C LEU A 114 6.02 2.50 -0.65
N ASN A 115 5.33 3.64 -0.59
CA ASN A 115 5.55 4.81 -1.42
C ASN A 115 5.40 4.59 -2.94
N GLU A 116 4.78 3.49 -3.34
CA GLU A 116 4.50 3.21 -4.74
C GLU A 116 3.30 4.03 -5.23
N PRO A 117 3.44 4.86 -6.28
CA PRO A 117 2.34 5.62 -6.85
C PRO A 117 1.44 4.73 -7.72
N ILE A 118 0.15 5.09 -7.82
CA ILE A 118 -0.78 4.41 -8.71
C ILE A 118 -0.75 5.11 -10.07
N LEU A 119 -0.38 4.37 -11.10
CA LEU A 119 -0.49 4.82 -12.48
C LEU A 119 -1.89 4.49 -13.00
N VAL A 120 -2.76 5.49 -13.08
CA VAL A 120 -4.15 5.29 -13.53
C VAL A 120 -4.21 4.65 -14.93
N ARG A 121 -3.26 5.02 -15.80
CA ARG A 121 -3.13 4.41 -17.13
C ARG A 121 -2.94 2.89 -17.09
N ASP A 122 -2.18 2.39 -16.13
CA ASP A 122 -1.91 0.95 -16.04
C ASP A 122 -3.19 0.15 -15.71
N LEU A 123 -4.10 0.75 -14.95
CA LEU A 123 -5.41 0.17 -14.68
C LEU A 123 -6.26 0.10 -15.95
N PHE A 124 -6.29 1.17 -16.75
CA PHE A 124 -6.97 1.17 -18.06
C PHE A 124 -6.40 0.10 -18.98
N VAL A 125 -5.09 0.02 -19.14
CA VAL A 125 -4.43 -0.97 -20.00
C VAL A 125 -4.72 -2.40 -19.54
N ARG A 126 -4.68 -2.65 -18.24
CA ARG A 126 -4.98 -3.95 -17.67
C ARG A 126 -6.41 -4.40 -17.96
N LEU A 127 -7.37 -3.53 -17.72
CA LEU A 127 -8.77 -3.82 -17.96
C LEU A 127 -9.07 -4.00 -19.45
N ASP A 128 -8.46 -3.19 -20.31
CA ASP A 128 -8.63 -3.26 -21.77
C ASP A 128 -8.07 -4.55 -22.37
N GLN A 129 -7.07 -5.16 -21.74
CA GLN A 129 -6.49 -6.44 -22.15
C GLN A 129 -7.31 -7.67 -21.74
N ILE A 130 -8.35 -7.51 -20.93
CA ILE A 130 -9.22 -8.63 -20.52
C ILE A 130 -10.06 -9.10 -21.70
N THR A 131 -10.02 -10.40 -21.95
CA THR A 131 -10.82 -11.02 -23.02
C THR A 131 -12.31 -10.75 -22.79
N GLY A 132 -12.97 -10.18 -23.79
CA GLY A 132 -14.37 -9.82 -23.72
C GLY A 132 -14.62 -8.35 -23.38
N VAL A 133 -13.63 -7.57 -22.95
CA VAL A 133 -13.72 -6.13 -22.84
C VAL A 133 -13.57 -5.51 -24.23
N GLN A 134 -14.53 -4.68 -24.63
CA GLN A 134 -14.47 -3.92 -25.87
C GLN A 134 -13.73 -2.59 -25.65
N THR A 135 -14.02 -1.92 -24.54
CA THR A 135 -13.37 -0.66 -24.13
C THR A 135 -13.60 -0.38 -22.65
N VAL A 136 -12.67 0.29 -22.04
CA VAL A 136 -12.78 0.83 -20.68
C VAL A 136 -13.20 2.29 -20.78
N LYS A 137 -14.36 2.63 -20.21
CA LYS A 137 -14.87 4.01 -20.22
C LYS A 137 -14.24 4.87 -19.15
N ASN A 138 -14.29 4.38 -17.90
CA ASN A 138 -13.82 5.12 -16.72
C ASN A 138 -13.21 4.18 -15.69
N VAL A 139 -12.28 4.72 -14.92
CA VAL A 139 -11.75 4.12 -13.69
C VAL A 139 -11.72 5.20 -12.63
N PHE A 140 -12.40 4.96 -11.51
CA PHE A 140 -12.46 5.88 -10.38
C PHE A 140 -11.81 5.25 -9.16
N ILE A 141 -10.95 5.99 -8.50
CA ILE A 141 -10.29 5.57 -7.26
C ILE A 141 -10.78 6.48 -6.14
N LYS A 142 -11.26 5.88 -5.05
CA LYS A 142 -11.80 6.59 -3.90
C LYS A 142 -11.11 6.13 -2.63
N ASN A 143 -10.79 7.06 -1.74
CA ASN A 143 -10.32 6.71 -0.41
C ASN A 143 -11.45 6.13 0.45
N LYS A 144 -11.15 5.09 1.22
CA LYS A 144 -12.04 4.46 2.19
C LYS A 144 -11.49 4.65 3.60
N VAL A 145 -12.31 5.16 4.49
CA VAL A 145 -11.91 5.51 5.86
C VAL A 145 -12.94 4.97 6.85
N GLY A 146 -12.48 4.49 7.97
CA GLY A 146 -13.33 4.14 9.10
C GLY A 146 -13.06 2.77 9.70
N ILE A 147 -12.60 2.74 10.95
CA ILE A 147 -12.36 1.50 11.71
C ILE A 147 -13.60 0.59 11.79
N PRO A 148 -14.82 1.10 12.06
CA PRO A 148 -16.00 0.26 12.13
C PRO A 148 -16.31 -0.49 10.82
N LEU A 149 -15.80 0.02 9.70
CA LEU A 149 -15.96 -0.56 8.37
C LEU A 149 -14.76 -1.43 7.95
N GLY A 150 -13.78 -1.62 8.86
CA GLY A 150 -12.57 -2.39 8.58
C GLY A 150 -11.48 -1.62 7.83
N TYR A 151 -11.62 -0.31 7.65
CA TYR A 151 -10.63 0.55 6.99
C TYR A 151 -9.73 1.27 8.00
N SER A 152 -8.61 1.81 7.54
CA SER A 152 -7.76 2.69 8.33
C SER A 152 -8.48 4.00 8.67
N GLN A 153 -7.96 4.74 9.65
CA GLN A 153 -8.43 6.11 9.97
C GLN A 153 -7.80 7.18 9.07
N TYR A 154 -6.88 6.78 8.20
CA TYR A 154 -6.11 7.72 7.40
C TYR A 154 -6.95 8.22 6.23
N ALA A 155 -7.46 9.45 6.36
CA ALA A 155 -8.15 10.16 5.30
C ALA A 155 -7.13 10.73 4.30
N TYR A 156 -7.28 10.40 3.02
CA TYR A 156 -6.37 10.81 1.97
C TYR A 156 -7.13 11.38 0.78
N ASP A 157 -6.79 12.59 0.39
CA ASP A 157 -7.41 13.26 -0.75
C ASP A 157 -6.79 12.76 -2.05
N ILE A 158 -7.44 11.76 -2.67
CA ILE A 158 -6.99 11.14 -3.92
C ILE A 158 -6.97 12.16 -5.07
N GLU A 159 -7.95 13.09 -5.11
CA GLU A 159 -8.05 14.07 -6.19
C GLU A 159 -6.88 15.07 -6.11
N ALA A 160 -6.62 15.62 -4.95
CA ALA A 160 -5.49 16.52 -4.72
C ALA A 160 -4.12 15.84 -4.94
N ALA A 161 -4.03 14.54 -4.66
CA ALA A 161 -2.83 13.73 -4.85
C ALA A 161 -2.62 13.28 -6.30
N THR A 162 -3.59 13.51 -7.19
CA THR A 162 -3.51 13.08 -8.59
C THR A 162 -2.90 14.16 -9.46
N GLN A 163 -1.78 13.84 -10.09
CA GLN A 163 -1.11 14.73 -11.06
C GLN A 163 -0.78 13.96 -12.34
N ASN A 164 -1.27 14.45 -13.47
CA ASN A 164 -1.02 13.86 -14.81
C ASN A 164 -1.34 12.35 -14.90
N GLY A 165 -2.42 11.90 -14.24
CA GLY A 165 -2.83 10.49 -14.23
C GLY A 165 -2.00 9.59 -13.31
N VAL A 166 -1.21 10.17 -12.41
CA VAL A 166 -0.47 9.49 -11.36
C VAL A 166 -1.01 9.92 -10.01
N ILE A 167 -1.38 8.96 -9.18
CA ILE A 167 -1.80 9.19 -7.79
C ILE A 167 -0.59 8.94 -6.90
N TYR A 168 -0.06 10.00 -6.31
CA TYR A 168 1.10 9.91 -5.43
C TYR A 168 0.68 9.52 -4.02
N PRO A 169 1.48 8.68 -3.32
CA PRO A 169 1.28 8.44 -1.90
C PRO A 169 1.60 9.71 -1.08
N SER A 170 1.22 9.72 0.21
CA SER A 170 1.56 10.83 1.10
C SER A 170 3.08 10.99 1.25
N LEU A 171 3.51 12.18 1.66
CA LEU A 171 4.93 12.46 1.92
C LEU A 171 5.49 11.62 3.07
N ASP A 172 4.65 11.29 4.06
CA ASP A 172 5.00 10.27 5.05
C ASP A 172 4.86 8.89 4.41
N PRO A 173 5.76 7.94 4.71
CA PRO A 173 5.71 6.61 4.10
C PRO A 173 4.35 5.95 4.22
N SER A 174 3.74 5.65 3.09
CA SER A 174 2.39 5.10 3.01
C SER A 174 2.27 4.01 1.95
N ILE A 175 1.24 3.21 2.05
CA ILE A 175 0.90 2.18 1.07
C ILE A 175 -0.58 2.25 0.71
N PHE A 176 -0.88 2.13 -0.58
CA PHE A 176 -2.26 1.94 -1.03
C PHE A 176 -2.67 0.47 -0.84
N GLU A 177 -3.85 0.25 -0.27
CA GLU A 177 -4.41 -1.07 -0.07
C GLU A 177 -5.85 -1.12 -0.57
N VAL A 178 -6.15 -2.08 -1.43
CA VAL A 178 -7.51 -2.36 -1.87
C VAL A 178 -8.08 -3.46 -0.98
N LYS A 179 -9.11 -3.12 -0.19
CA LYS A 179 -9.88 -4.06 0.63
C LYS A 179 -11.24 -4.32 -0.01
N TYR A 180 -11.74 -5.54 0.10
CA TYR A 180 -13.12 -5.90 -0.25
C TYR A 180 -13.50 -5.53 -1.70
N LEU A 181 -12.72 -5.99 -2.68
CA LEU A 181 -13.03 -5.81 -4.10
C LEU A 181 -14.35 -6.46 -4.55
N ASN A 182 -15.00 -7.23 -3.67
CA ASN A 182 -16.21 -8.00 -3.96
C ASN A 182 -17.49 -7.39 -3.37
N ASN A 183 -17.49 -6.14 -2.92
CA ASN A 183 -18.68 -5.45 -2.40
C ASN A 183 -19.12 -4.33 -3.33
#